data_694c0143edcfc758f93be108b958938d
#
_entry.id   694c0143edcfc758f93be108b958938d
#
_cell.length_a   1.000
_cell.length_b   1.000
_cell.length_c   1.000
_cell.angle_alpha   90.00
_cell.angle_beta   90.00
_cell.angle_gamma   90.00
#
_symmetry.space_group_name_H-M   'P 1'
#
loop_
_entity.id
_entity.type
_entity.pdbx_description
1 polymer ?
#
loop_
_entity_poly.entity_id
_entity_poly.type
_entity_poly.pdbx_seq_one_letter_code
_entity_poly.pdbx_strand_id
1 'polypeptide(L)'
;MYNPDLLQRTHGPGKHQYLIARDVIEADVVLNVPKLKTHKKACITGALKNLVGINGHKEYLPHHRKGGSQSGGDCYTGQSRLKSLLENLLDATNRAQGPMARPMLANAVRVGMAFGKVVGADNNYEGSWHGNDTVWRMSLDLQRVLYYGRADGTLADHVQRTVLTVTDAIIAGQGEGPLSPIPSKLGIMTLGVNTAAVEWVHALLMGLDPQRIPLTREAFVPHRYPLTHFSPNDIIIRMDGQPVAASALFAQYGYAFRPPSGWQGHCELGSPTRVW
;
A
#
# COMPACT_ATOMS: atom_id res chain seq x y z
N MET A 1 -12.91 10.31 -2.67
CA MET A 1 -13.20 10.54 -1.24
C MET A 1 -14.18 9.47 -0.80
N TYR A 2 -14.07 8.98 0.41
CA TYR A 2 -14.84 7.85 0.94
C TYR A 2 -15.96 8.37 1.83
N ASN A 3 -17.14 7.73 1.74
CA ASN A 3 -18.21 7.99 2.69
C ASN A 3 -17.96 7.11 3.94
N PRO A 4 -17.70 7.69 5.12
CA PRO A 4 -17.37 6.92 6.31
C PRO A 4 -18.49 6.00 6.77
N ASP A 5 -19.75 6.37 6.54
CA ASP A 5 -20.91 5.57 6.95
C ASP A 5 -21.06 4.30 6.09
N LEU A 6 -20.70 4.39 4.80
CA LEU A 6 -20.67 3.21 3.91
C LEU A 6 -19.51 2.29 4.26
N LEU A 7 -18.34 2.86 4.56
CA LEU A 7 -17.16 2.09 4.96
C LEU A 7 -17.41 1.30 6.25
N GLN A 8 -18.06 1.91 7.25
CA GLN A 8 -18.40 1.25 8.52
C GLN A 8 -19.36 0.06 8.35
N ARG A 9 -20.15 0.02 7.28
CA ARG A 9 -21.05 -1.12 6.98
C ARG A 9 -20.26 -2.35 6.56
N THR A 10 -19.09 -2.19 5.99
CA THR A 10 -18.27 -3.25 5.39
C THR A 10 -17.02 -3.56 6.20
N HIS A 11 -16.55 -2.62 7.01
CA HIS A 11 -15.35 -2.79 7.83
C HIS A 11 -15.58 -2.33 9.27
N GLY A 12 -15.27 -3.22 10.20
CA GLY A 12 -15.39 -2.99 11.65
C GLY A 12 -14.77 -4.16 12.42
N PRO A 13 -14.84 -4.16 13.76
CA PRO A 13 -14.30 -5.27 14.55
C PRO A 13 -14.90 -6.60 14.12
N GLY A 14 -14.04 -7.54 13.71
CA GLY A 14 -14.43 -8.89 13.27
C GLY A 14 -15.14 -8.96 11.90
N LYS A 15 -15.22 -7.85 11.16
CA LYS A 15 -15.89 -7.81 9.86
C LYS A 15 -15.06 -7.03 8.84
N HIS A 16 -14.63 -7.72 7.79
CA HIS A 16 -13.98 -7.10 6.62
C HIS A 16 -14.59 -7.70 5.35
N GLN A 17 -15.24 -6.86 4.54
CA GLN A 17 -15.91 -7.25 3.30
C GLN A 17 -15.39 -6.42 2.15
N TYR A 18 -15.13 -7.07 1.04
CA TYR A 18 -14.65 -6.47 -0.21
C TYR A 18 -15.62 -6.80 -1.35
N LEU A 19 -15.76 -5.88 -2.29
CA LEU A 19 -16.52 -6.11 -3.52
C LEU A 19 -15.54 -6.44 -4.64
N ILE A 20 -15.44 -7.70 -4.99
CA ILE A 20 -14.43 -8.18 -5.94
C ILE A 20 -15.04 -8.40 -7.31
N ALA A 21 -14.30 -8.06 -8.37
CA ALA A 21 -14.69 -8.36 -9.74
C ALA A 21 -14.77 -9.89 -9.92
N ARG A 22 -15.93 -10.37 -10.40
CA ARG A 22 -16.21 -11.81 -10.53
C ARG A 22 -15.24 -12.50 -11.47
N ASP A 23 -14.92 -11.87 -12.59
CA ASP A 23 -13.99 -12.39 -13.60
C ASP A 23 -12.62 -12.75 -13.01
N VAL A 24 -12.15 -11.98 -12.01
CA VAL A 24 -10.88 -12.24 -11.31
C VAL A 24 -10.98 -13.50 -10.44
N ILE A 25 -12.13 -13.72 -9.81
CA ILE A 25 -12.35 -14.88 -8.93
C ILE A 25 -12.60 -16.16 -9.73
N GLU A 26 -13.14 -16.05 -10.92
CA GLU A 26 -13.41 -17.20 -11.81
C GLU A 26 -12.21 -17.57 -12.73
N ALA A 27 -11.17 -16.73 -12.77
CA ALA A 27 -9.98 -17.00 -13.55
C ALA A 27 -9.08 -18.07 -12.89
N ASP A 28 -8.56 -19.01 -13.66
CA ASP A 28 -7.55 -19.98 -13.22
C ASP A 28 -6.17 -19.34 -13.04
N VAL A 29 -5.87 -18.34 -13.88
CA VAL A 29 -4.59 -17.61 -13.89
C VAL A 29 -4.86 -16.10 -13.90
N VAL A 30 -4.27 -15.39 -12.97
CA VAL A 30 -4.33 -13.93 -12.89
C VAL A 30 -2.95 -13.36 -13.20
N LEU A 31 -2.87 -12.53 -14.24
CA LEU A 31 -1.67 -11.77 -14.57
C LEU A 31 -1.70 -10.42 -13.85
N ASN A 32 -0.86 -10.27 -12.83
CA ASN A 32 -0.67 -9.05 -12.07
C ASN A 32 0.45 -8.22 -12.71
N VAL A 33 0.11 -7.04 -13.27
CA VAL A 33 1.07 -6.18 -13.99
C VAL A 33 1.23 -4.83 -13.27
N PRO A 34 1.97 -4.75 -12.17
CA PRO A 34 2.18 -3.53 -11.44
C PRO A 34 3.23 -2.62 -12.08
N LYS A 35 3.10 -1.32 -11.79
CA LYS A 35 4.14 -0.31 -11.95
C LYS A 35 4.85 -0.08 -10.62
N LEU A 36 6.17 -0.32 -10.56
CA LEU A 36 6.94 -0.14 -9.33
C LEU A 36 7.05 1.34 -8.95
N LYS A 37 6.62 1.70 -7.76
CA LYS A 37 6.74 3.07 -7.21
C LYS A 37 6.57 3.11 -5.69
N THR A 38 6.99 4.21 -5.09
CA THR A 38 6.69 4.54 -3.69
C THR A 38 5.22 4.85 -3.46
N HIS A 39 4.77 4.76 -2.21
CA HIS A 39 3.38 5.01 -1.82
C HIS A 39 3.29 5.64 -0.43
N LYS A 40 2.65 6.81 -0.30
CA LYS A 40 2.53 7.58 0.95
C LYS A 40 2.01 6.78 2.16
N LYS A 41 1.07 5.87 1.95
CA LYS A 41 0.40 5.11 3.04
C LYS A 41 0.97 3.71 3.25
N ALA A 42 1.72 3.15 2.29
CA ALA A 42 2.23 1.77 2.35
C ALA A 42 3.73 1.67 2.08
N CYS A 43 4.45 2.78 1.99
CA CYS A 43 5.84 2.89 1.57
C CYS A 43 6.06 2.53 0.10
N ILE A 44 5.65 1.36 -0.31
CA ILE A 44 5.80 0.79 -1.65
C ILE A 44 4.45 0.42 -2.25
N THR A 45 4.34 0.46 -3.57
CA THR A 45 3.28 -0.16 -4.35
C THR A 45 3.88 -0.85 -5.55
N GLY A 46 3.74 -2.14 -5.57
CA GLY A 46 4.22 -3.07 -6.58
C GLY A 46 3.29 -4.27 -6.61
N ALA A 47 3.80 -5.48 -6.41
CA ALA A 47 3.07 -6.73 -6.55
C ALA A 47 1.88 -6.87 -5.59
N LEU A 48 2.08 -6.60 -4.29
CA LEU A 48 1.04 -6.77 -3.28
C LEU A 48 -0.07 -5.73 -3.40
N LYS A 49 0.30 -4.45 -3.48
CA LYS A 49 -0.70 -3.39 -3.45
C LYS A 49 -1.42 -3.19 -4.78
N ASN A 50 -0.88 -3.62 -5.91
CA ASN A 50 -1.54 -3.51 -7.21
C ASN A 50 -2.90 -4.22 -7.23
N LEU A 51 -3.03 -5.31 -6.47
CA LEU A 51 -4.26 -6.09 -6.37
C LEU A 51 -5.41 -5.39 -5.63
N VAL A 52 -5.19 -4.21 -5.06
CA VAL A 52 -6.29 -3.32 -4.65
C VAL A 52 -7.21 -2.99 -5.84
N GLY A 53 -6.69 -3.04 -7.06
CA GLY A 53 -7.44 -2.83 -8.31
C GLY A 53 -8.48 -3.89 -8.65
N ILE A 54 -8.48 -5.07 -8.01
CA ILE A 54 -9.54 -6.08 -8.21
C ILE A 54 -10.85 -5.73 -7.50
N ASN A 55 -10.81 -4.76 -6.58
CA ASN A 55 -11.99 -4.31 -5.85
C ASN A 55 -12.84 -3.39 -6.72
N GLY A 56 -14.11 -3.72 -6.85
CA GLY A 56 -15.06 -3.07 -7.76
C GLY A 56 -15.62 -1.74 -7.26
N HIS A 57 -15.46 -1.39 -5.99
CA HIS A 57 -16.01 -0.13 -5.46
C HIS A 57 -15.19 0.43 -4.31
N LYS A 58 -14.79 1.70 -4.44
CA LYS A 58 -13.89 2.40 -3.48
C LYS A 58 -14.38 2.40 -2.03
N GLU A 59 -15.68 2.40 -1.79
CA GLU A 59 -16.26 2.41 -0.43
C GLU A 59 -16.04 1.11 0.35
N TYR A 60 -15.46 0.08 -0.30
CA TYR A 60 -15.02 -1.16 0.33
C TYR A 60 -13.52 -1.19 0.64
N LEU A 61 -12.81 -0.05 0.49
CA LEU A 61 -11.34 0.02 0.64
C LEU A 61 -10.96 0.94 1.80
N PRO A 62 -10.73 0.42 3.02
CA PRO A 62 -10.24 1.21 4.13
C PRO A 62 -8.79 1.63 3.88
N HIS A 63 -8.50 2.94 3.97
CA HIS A 63 -7.16 3.48 3.73
C HIS A 63 -6.53 4.09 4.99
N HIS A 64 -7.30 4.30 6.03
CA HIS A 64 -6.87 4.80 7.34
C HIS A 64 -8.02 4.65 8.35
N ARG A 65 -7.68 4.61 9.62
CA ARG A 65 -8.60 4.79 10.73
C ARG A 65 -8.53 6.23 11.21
N LYS A 66 -9.67 6.89 11.33
CA LYS A 66 -9.80 8.26 11.77
C LYS A 66 -9.11 8.50 13.12
N GLY A 67 -8.46 9.65 13.26
CA GLY A 67 -7.78 10.07 14.48
C GLY A 67 -6.28 9.81 14.47
N GLY A 68 -5.60 10.40 15.45
CA GLY A 68 -4.18 10.20 15.66
C GLY A 68 -3.86 8.88 16.38
N SER A 69 -2.59 8.48 16.36
CA SER A 69 -2.13 7.20 16.91
C SER A 69 -2.41 7.03 18.41
N GLN A 70 -2.47 8.10 19.19
CA GLN A 70 -2.81 8.05 20.61
C GLN A 70 -4.31 7.88 20.89
N SER A 71 -5.16 8.08 19.89
CA SER A 71 -6.62 7.89 20.00
C SER A 71 -7.12 6.64 19.27
N GLY A 72 -6.23 5.71 18.92
CA GLY A 72 -6.57 4.47 18.21
C GLY A 72 -6.75 4.61 16.70
N GLY A 73 -6.52 5.82 16.15
CA GLY A 73 -6.46 6.07 14.72
C GLY A 73 -5.07 5.83 14.14
N ASP A 74 -4.92 6.03 12.84
CA ASP A 74 -3.63 5.95 12.14
C ASP A 74 -3.43 7.06 11.09
N CYS A 75 -4.22 8.14 11.18
CA CYS A 75 -4.13 9.26 10.25
C CYS A 75 -2.84 10.08 10.42
N TYR A 76 -2.35 10.20 11.65
CA TYR A 76 -1.16 10.99 12.01
C TYR A 76 -0.60 10.59 13.37
N THR A 77 0.65 10.98 13.65
CA THR A 77 1.31 10.73 14.93
C THR A 77 0.67 11.55 16.07
N GLY A 78 0.51 10.93 17.24
CA GLY A 78 0.06 11.59 18.47
C GLY A 78 -1.40 12.02 18.44
N GLN A 79 -1.67 13.22 18.94
CA GLN A 79 -2.98 13.87 18.93
C GLN A 79 -2.87 15.30 18.40
N SER A 80 -3.89 15.77 17.67
CA SER A 80 -3.94 17.15 17.17
C SER A 80 -5.39 17.60 17.02
N ARG A 81 -5.76 18.66 17.74
CA ARG A 81 -7.10 19.27 17.64
C ARG A 81 -7.37 19.82 16.24
N LEU A 82 -6.35 20.43 15.61
CA LEU A 82 -6.48 20.98 14.26
C LEU A 82 -6.71 19.87 13.24
N LYS A 83 -5.91 18.79 13.28
CA LYS A 83 -6.06 17.64 12.36
C LYS A 83 -7.40 16.94 12.56
N SER A 84 -7.85 16.76 13.81
CA SER A 84 -9.16 16.20 14.12
C SER A 84 -10.32 17.07 13.58
N LEU A 85 -10.21 18.39 13.67
CA LEU A 85 -11.19 19.29 13.06
C LEU A 85 -11.21 19.14 11.53
N LEU A 86 -10.04 19.07 10.88
CA LEU A 86 -9.94 18.89 9.44
C LEU A 86 -10.53 17.54 8.99
N GLU A 87 -10.31 16.47 9.74
CA GLU A 87 -10.93 15.16 9.49
C GLU A 87 -12.46 15.23 9.57
N ASN A 88 -12.99 15.93 10.60
CA ASN A 88 -14.44 16.13 10.73
C ASN A 88 -15.01 16.92 9.55
N LEU A 89 -14.31 17.95 9.09
CA LEU A 89 -14.70 18.72 7.91
C LEU A 89 -14.64 17.90 6.63
N LEU A 90 -13.63 17.04 6.47
CA LEU A 90 -13.53 16.09 5.37
C LEU A 90 -14.69 15.10 5.37
N ASP A 91 -15.01 14.52 6.52
CA ASP A 91 -16.15 13.61 6.65
C ASP A 91 -17.48 14.32 6.30
N ALA A 92 -17.69 15.54 6.80
CA ALA A 92 -18.86 16.36 6.46
C ALA A 92 -18.92 16.64 4.95
N THR A 93 -17.77 16.94 4.33
CA THR A 93 -17.66 17.15 2.87
C THR A 93 -18.05 15.88 2.09
N ASN A 94 -17.65 14.70 2.60
CA ASN A 94 -17.92 13.42 1.96
C ASN A 94 -19.38 12.96 2.12
N ARG A 95 -20.05 13.39 3.21
CA ARG A 95 -21.49 13.15 3.42
C ARG A 95 -22.37 14.15 2.68
N ALA A 96 -21.87 15.32 2.34
CA ALA A 96 -22.68 16.40 1.75
C ALA A 96 -23.19 16.02 0.36
N GLN A 97 -24.53 16.11 0.18
CA GLN A 97 -25.26 15.77 -1.05
C GLN A 97 -25.85 17.02 -1.73
N GLY A 98 -25.29 18.17 -1.59
CA GLY A 98 -25.84 19.39 -2.21
C GLY A 98 -24.82 20.07 -3.13
N PRO A 99 -25.28 20.74 -4.20
CA PRO A 99 -24.40 21.38 -5.17
C PRO A 99 -23.60 22.55 -4.54
N MET A 100 -24.08 23.16 -3.44
CA MET A 100 -23.41 24.27 -2.76
C MET A 100 -22.68 23.83 -1.48
N ALA A 101 -23.23 22.89 -0.73
CA ALA A 101 -22.69 22.49 0.57
C ALA A 101 -21.30 21.82 0.43
N ARG A 102 -21.15 20.94 -0.56
CA ARG A 102 -19.90 20.21 -0.80
C ARG A 102 -18.72 21.13 -1.20
N PRO A 103 -18.83 22.04 -2.18
CA PRO A 103 -17.73 22.96 -2.51
C PRO A 103 -17.41 23.93 -1.38
N MET A 104 -18.38 24.38 -0.60
CA MET A 104 -18.17 25.25 0.57
C MET A 104 -17.33 24.54 1.65
N LEU A 105 -17.71 23.32 2.04
CA LEU A 105 -16.96 22.50 2.99
C LEU A 105 -15.56 22.14 2.47
N ALA A 106 -15.43 21.79 1.19
CA ALA A 106 -14.15 21.52 0.56
C ALA A 106 -13.20 22.74 0.59
N ASN A 107 -13.76 23.93 0.44
CA ASN A 107 -12.98 25.17 0.55
C ASN A 107 -12.53 25.44 1.99
N ALA A 108 -13.39 25.18 2.99
CA ALA A 108 -13.02 25.26 4.39
C ALA A 108 -11.87 24.30 4.75
N VAL A 109 -11.89 23.07 4.22
CA VAL A 109 -10.78 22.10 4.35
C VAL A 109 -9.49 22.66 3.74
N ARG A 110 -9.54 23.23 2.52
CA ARG A 110 -8.36 23.83 1.86
C ARG A 110 -7.74 24.95 2.67
N VAL A 111 -8.58 25.86 3.19
CA VAL A 111 -8.14 26.97 4.04
C VAL A 111 -7.51 26.45 5.32
N GLY A 112 -8.15 25.47 6.00
CA GLY A 112 -7.60 24.84 7.19
C GLY A 112 -6.27 24.13 6.96
N MET A 113 -6.10 23.44 5.83
CA MET A 113 -4.82 22.83 5.44
C MET A 113 -3.74 23.89 5.16
N ALA A 114 -4.09 25.00 4.50
CA ALA A 114 -3.17 26.10 4.26
C ALA A 114 -2.71 26.76 5.57
N PHE A 115 -3.64 26.97 6.50
CA PHE A 115 -3.32 27.46 7.85
C PHE A 115 -2.42 26.47 8.61
N GLY A 116 -2.70 25.17 8.55
CA GLY A 116 -1.84 24.14 9.14
C GLY A 116 -0.39 24.23 8.67
N LYS A 117 -0.17 24.46 7.38
CA LYS A 117 1.17 24.67 6.83
C LYS A 117 1.87 25.91 7.40
N VAL A 118 1.14 27.01 7.56
CA VAL A 118 1.68 28.26 8.13
C VAL A 118 2.11 28.08 9.57
N VAL A 119 1.37 27.32 10.37
CA VAL A 119 1.70 27.05 11.78
C VAL A 119 2.65 25.87 11.97
N GLY A 120 3.28 25.38 10.90
CA GLY A 120 4.29 24.32 10.96
C GLY A 120 3.74 22.93 11.22
N ALA A 121 2.44 22.70 11.03
CA ALA A 121 1.90 21.33 11.09
C ALA A 121 2.48 20.47 9.96
N ASP A 122 2.88 19.26 10.29
CA ASP A 122 3.35 18.31 9.27
C ASP A 122 2.24 18.06 8.24
N ASN A 123 2.67 17.76 6.99
CA ASN A 123 1.76 17.50 5.88
C ASN A 123 1.21 16.06 5.84
N ASN A 124 1.42 15.28 6.91
CA ASN A 124 0.98 13.90 7.00
C ASN A 124 -0.46 13.85 7.51
N TYR A 125 -1.40 13.80 6.58
CA TYR A 125 -2.83 13.63 6.82
C TYR A 125 -3.28 12.29 6.24
N GLU A 126 -4.43 11.81 6.69
CA GLU A 126 -5.10 10.62 6.13
C GLU A 126 -4.22 9.36 6.10
N GLY A 127 -3.29 9.21 7.02
CA GLY A 127 -2.44 8.04 7.12
C GLY A 127 -1.24 8.03 6.15
N SER A 128 -0.81 9.19 5.65
CA SER A 128 0.33 9.30 4.71
C SER A 128 1.70 9.25 5.42
N TRP A 129 1.91 8.28 6.33
CA TRP A 129 3.12 8.13 7.14
C TRP A 129 3.37 6.67 7.52
N HIS A 130 4.55 6.35 8.06
CA HIS A 130 4.99 5.00 8.43
C HIS A 130 4.12 4.30 9.49
N GLY A 131 3.35 5.05 10.26
CA GLY A 131 2.40 4.51 11.24
C GLY A 131 1.01 4.18 10.69
N ASN A 132 0.80 4.24 9.35
CA ASN A 132 -0.45 3.75 8.77
C ASN A 132 -0.57 2.25 9.00
N ASP A 133 -1.60 1.84 9.75
CA ASP A 133 -1.87 0.45 10.13
C ASP A 133 -3.13 -0.12 9.45
N THR A 134 -3.59 0.51 8.38
CA THR A 134 -4.80 0.11 7.67
C THR A 134 -4.51 -0.39 6.24
N VAL A 135 -3.75 0.35 5.45
CA VAL A 135 -3.57 0.03 4.02
C VAL A 135 -2.87 -1.30 3.78
N TRP A 136 -1.86 -1.63 4.57
CA TRP A 136 -1.16 -2.89 4.41
C TRP A 136 -2.06 -4.08 4.77
N ARG A 137 -2.90 -3.96 5.82
CA ARG A 137 -3.88 -5.00 6.20
C ARG A 137 -4.88 -5.23 5.09
N MET A 138 -5.51 -4.16 4.59
CA MET A 138 -6.42 -4.21 3.44
C MET A 138 -5.76 -4.86 2.21
N SER A 139 -4.52 -4.50 1.91
CA SER A 139 -3.81 -5.07 0.75
C SER A 139 -3.55 -6.57 0.91
N LEU A 140 -3.17 -7.02 2.11
CA LEU A 140 -2.96 -8.45 2.39
C LEU A 140 -4.27 -9.24 2.45
N ASP A 141 -5.36 -8.63 2.90
CA ASP A 141 -6.69 -9.25 2.82
C ASP A 141 -7.11 -9.48 1.38
N LEU A 142 -6.92 -8.50 0.50
CA LEU A 142 -7.21 -8.63 -0.93
C LEU A 142 -6.34 -9.69 -1.61
N GLN A 143 -5.08 -9.86 -1.17
CA GLN A 143 -4.23 -10.98 -1.60
C GLN A 143 -4.85 -12.32 -1.20
N ARG A 144 -5.30 -12.45 0.05
CA ARG A 144 -5.95 -13.68 0.54
C ARG A 144 -7.26 -13.96 -0.20
N VAL A 145 -8.06 -12.94 -0.44
CA VAL A 145 -9.27 -13.07 -1.26
C VAL A 145 -8.92 -13.52 -2.67
N LEU A 146 -7.87 -12.97 -3.29
CA LEU A 146 -7.42 -13.42 -4.60
C LEU A 146 -6.99 -14.88 -4.59
N TYR A 147 -6.13 -15.29 -3.65
CA TYR A 147 -5.60 -16.65 -3.63
C TYR A 147 -6.64 -17.70 -3.21
N TYR A 148 -7.53 -17.40 -2.27
CA TYR A 148 -8.41 -18.37 -1.61
C TYR A 148 -9.90 -18.15 -1.88
N GLY A 149 -10.30 -17.02 -2.49
CA GLY A 149 -11.70 -16.66 -2.70
C GLY A 149 -12.40 -17.56 -3.71
N ARG A 150 -13.67 -17.87 -3.44
CA ARG A 150 -14.61 -18.57 -4.31
C ARG A 150 -15.70 -17.61 -4.81
N ALA A 151 -16.37 -18.00 -5.89
CA ALA A 151 -17.44 -17.21 -6.49
C ALA A 151 -18.68 -17.02 -5.58
N ASP A 152 -18.85 -17.88 -4.58
CA ASP A 152 -19.90 -17.80 -3.57
C ASP A 152 -19.58 -16.81 -2.42
N GLY A 153 -18.41 -16.17 -2.45
CA GLY A 153 -17.94 -15.23 -1.42
C GLY A 153 -17.26 -15.87 -0.22
N THR A 154 -17.04 -17.18 -0.24
CA THR A 154 -16.29 -17.90 0.81
C THR A 154 -14.80 -17.99 0.49
N LEU A 155 -13.98 -18.35 1.47
CA LEU A 155 -12.55 -18.66 1.29
C LEU A 155 -12.34 -20.18 1.39
N ALA A 156 -11.63 -20.75 0.43
CA ALA A 156 -11.22 -22.14 0.41
C ALA A 156 -10.04 -22.40 1.36
N ASP A 157 -9.83 -23.64 1.76
CA ASP A 157 -8.67 -24.05 2.57
C ASP A 157 -7.39 -24.25 1.74
N HIS A 158 -7.46 -24.13 0.42
CA HIS A 158 -6.33 -24.22 -0.52
C HIS A 158 -6.41 -23.13 -1.59
N VAL A 159 -5.28 -22.83 -2.18
CA VAL A 159 -5.15 -21.82 -3.24
C VAL A 159 -6.01 -22.22 -4.45
N GLN A 160 -6.81 -21.28 -4.94
CA GLN A 160 -7.79 -21.49 -6.01
C GLN A 160 -7.23 -21.15 -7.39
N ARG A 161 -6.22 -20.30 -7.48
CA ARG A 161 -5.70 -19.80 -8.77
C ARG A 161 -4.22 -19.47 -8.71
N THR A 162 -3.58 -19.50 -9.88
CA THR A 162 -2.20 -19.08 -10.04
C THR A 162 -2.15 -17.57 -10.26
N VAL A 163 -1.21 -16.89 -9.58
CA VAL A 163 -0.94 -15.46 -9.81
C VAL A 163 0.47 -15.31 -10.35
N LEU A 164 0.58 -14.78 -11.54
CA LEU A 164 1.86 -14.43 -12.17
C LEU A 164 2.02 -12.92 -12.11
N THR A 165 3.12 -12.44 -11.52
CA THR A 165 3.42 -11.00 -11.45
C THR A 165 4.51 -10.64 -12.44
N VAL A 166 4.21 -9.67 -13.31
CA VAL A 166 5.19 -9.06 -14.23
C VAL A 166 5.22 -7.55 -13.92
N THR A 167 6.30 -7.08 -13.30
CA THR A 167 6.39 -5.68 -12.88
C THR A 167 7.17 -4.86 -13.87
N ASP A 168 6.57 -3.76 -14.30
CA ASP A 168 7.29 -2.70 -15.02
C ASP A 168 8.02 -1.80 -14.01
N ALA A 169 9.35 -1.92 -14.02
CA ALA A 169 10.29 -1.04 -13.31
C ALA A 169 11.31 -0.41 -14.28
N ILE A 170 11.02 -0.35 -15.59
CA ILE A 170 11.87 0.33 -16.58
C ILE A 170 12.00 1.81 -16.19
N ILE A 171 10.86 2.48 -15.97
CA ILE A 171 10.80 3.78 -15.33
C ILE A 171 9.94 3.62 -14.09
N ALA A 172 10.55 3.48 -12.95
CA ALA A 172 9.87 3.39 -11.66
C ALA A 172 9.54 4.80 -11.11
N GLY A 173 8.90 4.87 -9.95
CA GLY A 173 8.53 6.14 -9.32
C GLY A 173 9.00 6.25 -7.89
N GLN A 174 9.60 7.38 -7.49
CA GLN A 174 10.05 7.64 -6.12
C GLN A 174 9.38 8.89 -5.52
N GLY A 175 9.55 9.14 -4.22
CA GLY A 175 9.03 10.31 -3.52
C GLY A 175 7.53 10.19 -3.22
N GLU A 176 6.76 11.23 -3.54
CA GLU A 176 5.36 11.40 -3.14
C GLU A 176 4.35 10.55 -3.96
N GLY A 177 4.67 9.27 -4.19
CA GLY A 177 3.74 8.34 -4.84
C GLY A 177 2.46 8.09 -4.04
N PRO A 178 1.42 7.51 -4.66
CA PRO A 178 1.39 7.01 -6.02
C PRO A 178 0.98 8.04 -7.07
N LEU A 179 0.49 9.23 -6.67
CA LEU A 179 -0.14 10.20 -7.57
C LEU A 179 0.85 11.25 -8.11
N SER A 180 1.96 11.49 -7.42
CA SER A 180 2.97 12.47 -7.80
C SER A 180 4.40 11.92 -7.61
N PRO A 181 4.72 10.75 -8.19
CA PRO A 181 6.06 10.19 -8.09
C PRO A 181 7.02 10.93 -9.00
N ILE A 182 8.29 10.99 -8.60
CA ILE A 182 9.40 11.45 -9.44
C ILE A 182 9.87 10.25 -10.25
N PRO A 183 9.99 10.33 -11.58
CA PRO A 183 10.47 9.24 -12.42
C PRO A 183 11.91 8.81 -12.04
N SER A 184 12.15 7.51 -12.01
CA SER A 184 13.45 6.90 -11.76
C SER A 184 13.71 5.80 -12.78
N LYS A 185 14.77 5.93 -13.58
CA LYS A 185 15.14 4.97 -14.62
C LYS A 185 15.88 3.78 -13.99
N LEU A 186 15.19 2.67 -13.73
CA LEU A 186 15.81 1.43 -13.26
C LEU A 186 16.22 0.52 -14.42
N GLY A 187 15.46 0.53 -15.53
CA GLY A 187 15.69 -0.35 -16.65
C GLY A 187 15.41 -1.83 -16.37
N ILE A 188 14.60 -2.14 -15.35
CA ILE A 188 14.36 -3.51 -14.88
C ILE A 188 12.91 -3.91 -15.14
N MET A 189 12.70 -5.17 -15.49
CA MET A 189 11.42 -5.88 -15.39
C MET A 189 11.58 -7.03 -14.41
N THR A 190 10.59 -7.30 -13.57
CA THR A 190 10.61 -8.47 -12.68
C THR A 190 9.46 -9.40 -13.00
N LEU A 191 9.71 -10.71 -12.85
CA LEU A 191 8.74 -11.77 -13.03
C LEU A 191 8.78 -12.69 -11.80
N GLY A 192 7.60 -13.08 -11.29
CA GLY A 192 7.53 -14.04 -10.20
C GLY A 192 6.13 -14.62 -10.00
N VAL A 193 6.09 -15.80 -9.38
CA VAL A 193 4.85 -16.58 -9.15
C VAL A 193 4.28 -16.42 -7.75
N ASN A 194 4.94 -15.64 -6.89
CA ASN A 194 4.45 -15.32 -5.54
C ASN A 194 4.57 -13.81 -5.31
N THR A 195 3.43 -13.16 -5.06
CA THR A 195 3.35 -11.70 -4.93
C THR A 195 4.13 -11.15 -3.74
N ALA A 196 4.20 -11.90 -2.62
CA ALA A 196 4.95 -11.49 -1.44
C ALA A 196 6.47 -11.53 -1.69
N ALA A 197 6.97 -12.60 -2.33
CA ALA A 197 8.37 -12.71 -2.72
C ALA A 197 8.77 -11.59 -3.70
N VAL A 198 7.92 -11.32 -4.70
CA VAL A 198 8.16 -10.23 -5.67
C VAL A 198 8.22 -8.88 -4.98
N GLU A 199 7.29 -8.56 -4.05
CA GLU A 199 7.29 -7.29 -3.34
C GLU A 199 8.49 -7.15 -2.40
N TRP A 200 8.94 -8.25 -1.77
CA TRP A 200 10.17 -8.26 -0.97
C TRP A 200 11.39 -7.87 -1.79
N VAL A 201 11.53 -8.47 -2.97
CA VAL A 201 12.61 -8.15 -3.92
C VAL A 201 12.50 -6.71 -4.43
N HIS A 202 11.30 -6.21 -4.67
CA HIS A 202 11.08 -4.81 -5.04
C HIS A 202 11.60 -3.85 -3.96
N ALA A 203 11.32 -4.11 -2.69
CA ALA A 203 11.81 -3.28 -1.60
C ALA A 203 13.34 -3.23 -1.60
N LEU A 204 14.00 -4.39 -1.73
CA LEU A 204 15.48 -4.46 -1.82
C LEU A 204 16.03 -3.70 -3.03
N LEU A 205 15.43 -3.83 -4.21
CA LEU A 205 15.84 -3.09 -5.41
C LEU A 205 15.68 -1.58 -5.25
N MET A 206 14.68 -1.13 -4.48
CA MET A 206 14.46 0.28 -4.17
C MET A 206 15.35 0.82 -3.05
N GLY A 207 16.22 0.00 -2.43
CA GLY A 207 17.02 0.37 -1.27
C GLY A 207 16.21 0.57 0.00
N LEU A 208 15.08 -0.13 0.10
CA LEU A 208 14.19 -0.11 1.25
C LEU A 208 14.31 -1.42 2.02
N ASP A 209 14.28 -1.34 3.34
CA ASP A 209 14.29 -2.51 4.23
C ASP A 209 12.90 -3.16 4.27
N PRO A 210 12.70 -4.34 3.65
CA PRO A 210 11.41 -5.00 3.64
C PRO A 210 10.92 -5.40 5.04
N GLN A 211 11.81 -5.54 6.03
CA GLN A 211 11.45 -5.83 7.42
C GLN A 211 10.79 -4.62 8.11
N ARG A 212 11.13 -3.40 7.69
CA ARG A 212 10.57 -2.16 8.24
C ARG A 212 9.28 -1.71 7.57
N ILE A 213 8.89 -2.36 6.49
CA ILE A 213 7.65 -2.08 5.76
C ILE A 213 6.60 -3.11 6.16
N PRO A 214 5.51 -2.74 6.88
CA PRO A 214 4.51 -3.70 7.32
C PRO A 214 3.90 -4.52 6.18
N LEU A 215 3.67 -3.92 5.01
CA LEU A 215 3.12 -4.61 3.84
C LEU A 215 3.96 -5.82 3.41
N THR A 216 5.28 -5.69 3.39
CA THR A 216 6.20 -6.77 3.01
C THR A 216 6.42 -7.75 4.15
N ARG A 217 6.69 -7.25 5.37
CA ARG A 217 6.96 -8.09 6.54
C ARG A 217 5.79 -9.01 6.88
N GLU A 218 4.59 -8.45 6.99
CA GLU A 218 3.38 -9.16 7.43
C GLU A 218 2.85 -10.15 6.38
N ALA A 219 3.31 -10.08 5.13
CA ALA A 219 3.00 -11.05 4.10
C ALA A 219 3.63 -12.44 4.36
N PHE A 220 4.69 -12.51 5.19
CA PHE A 220 5.38 -13.75 5.58
C PHE A 220 4.99 -14.26 6.97
N VAL A 221 4.13 -13.55 7.70
CA VAL A 221 3.67 -14.00 9.02
C VAL A 221 2.67 -15.15 8.85
N PRO A 222 2.78 -16.23 9.66
CA PRO A 222 1.85 -17.34 9.64
C PRO A 222 0.39 -16.88 9.78
N HIS A 223 -0.48 -17.44 8.97
CA HIS A 223 -1.90 -17.10 8.93
C HIS A 223 -2.73 -18.33 8.52
N ARG A 224 -4.02 -18.38 8.85
CA ARG A 224 -4.92 -19.45 8.38
C ARG A 224 -4.94 -19.57 6.85
N TYR A 225 -4.84 -18.42 6.14
CA TYR A 225 -4.72 -18.34 4.70
C TYR A 225 -3.35 -17.72 4.36
N PRO A 226 -2.27 -18.51 4.36
CA PRO A 226 -0.91 -18.01 4.22
C PRO A 226 -0.64 -17.52 2.80
N LEU A 227 0.09 -16.43 2.66
CA LEU A 227 0.54 -15.93 1.34
C LEU A 227 1.86 -16.58 0.93
N THR A 228 2.58 -17.19 1.88
CA THR A 228 3.85 -17.90 1.66
C THR A 228 3.91 -19.13 2.56
N HIS A 229 4.61 -20.16 2.09
CA HIS A 229 4.99 -21.36 2.86
C HIS A 229 6.51 -21.45 3.05
N PHE A 230 7.22 -20.35 2.84
CA PHE A 230 8.67 -20.20 2.92
C PHE A 230 9.01 -18.87 3.59
N SER A 231 10.26 -18.74 4.05
CA SER A 231 10.77 -17.50 4.65
C SER A 231 11.36 -16.57 3.58
N PRO A 232 11.57 -15.28 3.87
CA PRO A 232 12.27 -14.39 2.95
C PRO A 232 13.67 -14.86 2.53
N ASN A 233 14.34 -15.65 3.37
CA ASN A 233 15.67 -16.20 3.07
C ASN A 233 15.64 -17.31 2.01
N ASP A 234 14.47 -17.91 1.78
CA ASP A 234 14.28 -18.98 0.80
C ASP A 234 13.92 -18.45 -0.60
N ILE A 235 13.84 -17.11 -0.75
CA ILE A 235 13.54 -16.48 -2.04
C ILE A 235 14.70 -16.67 -2.99
N ILE A 236 14.46 -17.39 -4.11
CA ILE A 236 15.41 -17.58 -5.18
C ILE A 236 15.29 -16.43 -6.16
N ILE A 237 16.33 -15.63 -6.31
CA ILE A 237 16.40 -14.49 -7.23
C ILE A 237 17.34 -14.86 -8.37
N ARG A 238 16.94 -14.55 -9.60
CA ARG A 238 17.79 -14.62 -10.79
C ARG A 238 17.80 -13.28 -11.51
N MET A 239 18.99 -12.81 -11.85
CA MET A 239 19.19 -11.62 -12.67
C MET A 239 19.93 -12.05 -13.94
N ASP A 240 19.30 -11.80 -15.09
CA ASP A 240 19.82 -12.24 -16.41
C ASP A 240 20.21 -13.74 -16.42
N GLY A 241 19.36 -14.57 -15.78
CA GLY A 241 19.55 -16.00 -15.66
C GLY A 241 20.53 -16.47 -14.57
N GLN A 242 21.31 -15.58 -13.96
CA GLN A 242 22.26 -15.90 -12.90
C GLN A 242 21.64 -15.77 -11.50
N PRO A 243 21.93 -16.69 -10.57
CA PRO A 243 21.43 -16.60 -9.20
C PRO A 243 22.08 -15.41 -8.48
N VAL A 244 21.24 -14.66 -7.71
CA VAL A 244 21.69 -13.54 -6.89
C VAL A 244 21.18 -13.75 -5.46
N ALA A 245 22.07 -13.62 -4.48
CA ALA A 245 21.65 -13.66 -3.08
C ALA A 245 20.85 -12.39 -2.73
N ALA A 246 19.78 -12.53 -1.96
CA ALA A 246 18.95 -11.39 -1.51
C ALA A 246 19.78 -10.33 -0.76
N SER A 247 20.76 -10.76 0.05
CA SER A 247 21.70 -9.87 0.76
C SER A 247 22.63 -9.08 -0.16
N ALA A 248 22.91 -9.59 -1.36
CA ALA A 248 23.77 -8.92 -2.35
C ALA A 248 22.96 -8.07 -3.35
N LEU A 249 21.65 -8.27 -3.43
CA LEU A 249 20.79 -7.67 -4.45
C LEU A 249 20.89 -6.13 -4.44
N PHE A 250 20.76 -5.53 -3.26
CA PHE A 250 20.82 -4.07 -3.12
C PHE A 250 22.20 -3.51 -3.48
N ALA A 251 23.27 -4.14 -3.01
CA ALA A 251 24.63 -3.69 -3.29
C ALA A 251 25.01 -3.77 -4.78
N GLN A 252 24.48 -4.77 -5.50
CA GLN A 252 24.82 -5.01 -6.89
C GLN A 252 23.89 -4.30 -7.88
N TYR A 253 22.58 -4.25 -7.58
CA TYR A 253 21.52 -3.82 -8.52
C TYR A 253 20.56 -2.80 -7.92
N GLY A 254 20.63 -2.51 -6.63
CA GLY A 254 19.71 -1.63 -5.93
C GLY A 254 19.93 -0.15 -6.24
N TYR A 255 18.87 0.62 -6.05
CA TYR A 255 18.84 2.07 -6.20
C TYR A 255 18.34 2.69 -4.89
N ALA A 256 18.95 3.79 -4.44
CA ALA A 256 18.47 4.52 -3.28
C ALA A 256 17.25 5.35 -3.66
N PHE A 257 16.07 4.77 -3.60
CA PHE A 257 14.85 5.51 -3.78
C PHE A 257 14.60 6.45 -2.61
N ARG A 258 14.14 7.64 -2.93
CA ARG A 258 13.61 8.56 -1.94
C ARG A 258 12.23 8.09 -1.50
N PRO A 259 12.01 7.69 -0.24
CA PRO A 259 10.68 7.36 0.25
C PRO A 259 9.76 8.60 0.29
N PRO A 260 8.44 8.43 0.42
CA PRO A 260 7.54 9.53 0.73
C PRO A 260 7.92 10.22 2.04
N SER A 261 7.61 11.50 2.18
CA SER A 261 8.02 12.32 3.34
C SER A 261 7.69 11.69 4.70
N GLY A 262 6.53 11.05 4.83
CA GLY A 262 6.12 10.36 6.07
C GLY A 262 6.82 9.02 6.33
N TRP A 263 7.75 8.59 5.45
CA TRP A 263 8.50 7.34 5.57
C TRP A 263 10.01 7.56 5.64
N GLN A 264 10.50 8.77 5.36
CA GLN A 264 11.92 9.08 5.40
C GLN A 264 12.51 8.83 6.79
N GLY A 265 13.68 8.18 6.85
CA GLY A 265 14.33 7.76 8.08
C GLY A 265 13.75 6.50 8.74
N HIS A 266 12.73 5.88 8.15
CA HIS A 266 12.02 4.75 8.76
C HIS A 266 12.16 3.43 8.00
N CYS A 267 12.48 3.46 6.71
CA CYS A 267 12.48 2.25 5.88
C CYS A 267 13.69 2.10 4.95
N GLU A 268 14.66 3.02 4.95
CA GLU A 268 15.84 2.96 4.09
C GLU A 268 16.86 1.92 4.59
N LEU A 269 17.54 1.23 3.66
CA LEU A 269 18.66 0.31 3.93
C LEU A 269 20.01 1.02 4.13
N GLY A 270 20.04 2.36 4.05
CA GLY A 270 21.28 3.13 4.07
C GLY A 270 21.76 3.51 2.66
N SER A 271 22.96 4.07 2.55
CA SER A 271 23.49 4.51 1.26
C SER A 271 23.90 3.32 0.39
N PRO A 272 23.43 3.22 -0.85
CA PRO A 272 23.92 2.23 -1.79
C PRO A 272 25.34 2.55 -2.22
N THR A 273 26.07 1.56 -2.68
CA THR A 273 27.38 1.72 -3.32
C THR A 273 27.30 2.46 -4.67
N ARG A 274 26.10 2.64 -5.22
CA ARG A 274 25.87 3.39 -6.46
C ARG A 274 24.99 4.61 -6.19
N VAL A 275 25.58 5.79 -6.32
CA VAL A 275 24.88 7.08 -6.43
C VAL A 275 24.90 7.44 -7.92
N TRP A 276 23.72 7.65 -8.50
CA TRP A 276 23.57 8.14 -9.88
C TRP A 276 23.15 9.61 -9.87
#